data_80a269a5e74a9f689e8c77cdafac4f03
#
_entry.id   80a269a5e74a9f689e8c77cdafac4f03
#
_cell.length_a   1.000
_cell.length_b   1.000
_cell.length_c   1.000
_cell.angle_alpha   90.00
_cell.angle_beta   90.00
_cell.angle_gamma   90.00
#
_symmetry.space_group_name_H-M   'P 1'
#
loop_
_entity.id
_entity.type
_entity.pdbx_description
1 polymer ?
#
loop_
_entity_poly.entity_id
_entity_poly.type
_entity_poly.pdbx_seq_one_letter_code
_entity_poly.pdbx_strand_id
1 'polypeptide(L)'
;IELISHNTQAHGDYDALEGFIRIGHEYGLEIHAWVENFFIGTTGQSDALIAESEKRDWRCIDRNGVDNFPNEYGSFVFLNPYNRECRDLILEIYREMLENYDLDGLHLDYIRFSEPQRDETKADFGYNADIIAGFQAQYDTDVDPRTLASGSEMWRNWCKFREEIINSFVKEVYDLVREINPEIWISCACGPDLANTPTTIYQNCRDWVANGWMDEVFSMSYSAGLNYPIENGQLFMRAIGDDAFYSVGLSAFGTTERDVLLAQTDGCYRVGCNGVNFFSWGSLFQHEEGYEAAQTASVYRDKAVQTYALNRMLKAGADALSGKLERVYGVFAPENAALYEAHK
;
A
#
# COMPACT_ATOMS: atom_id res chain seq x y z
N ILE A 1 -23.95 -0.70 3.36
CA ILE A 1 -22.94 0.35 3.53
C ILE A 1 -23.16 1.44 2.49
N GLU A 2 -24.11 2.34 2.75
CA GLU A 2 -24.42 3.46 1.84
C GLU A 2 -23.35 4.57 1.83
N LEU A 3 -22.28 4.43 2.65
CA LEU A 3 -21.27 5.47 2.84
C LEU A 3 -20.16 5.48 1.76
N ILE A 4 -20.04 4.45 0.93
CA ILE A 4 -18.78 4.18 0.21
C ILE A 4 -18.87 4.45 -1.28
N SER A 5 -20.03 4.68 -1.87
CA SER A 5 -20.04 4.80 -3.30
C SER A 5 -20.84 5.97 -3.84
N HIS A 6 -20.21 7.13 -3.81
CA HIS A 6 -20.64 8.22 -4.72
C HIS A 6 -20.44 7.82 -6.19
N ASN A 7 -19.53 6.92 -6.51
CA ASN A 7 -19.24 6.52 -7.88
C ASN A 7 -20.10 5.37 -8.40
N THR A 8 -20.59 4.46 -7.55
CA THR A 8 -21.48 3.39 -8.00
C THR A 8 -22.88 3.89 -8.36
N GLN A 9 -23.36 4.97 -7.72
CA GLN A 9 -24.62 5.60 -8.11
C GLN A 9 -24.58 6.25 -9.51
N ALA A 10 -23.39 6.62 -10.00
CA ALA A 10 -23.23 7.25 -11.31
C ALA A 10 -23.36 6.26 -12.50
N HIS A 11 -23.24 4.95 -12.25
CA HIS A 11 -23.21 3.91 -13.27
C HIS A 11 -24.46 3.00 -13.29
N GLY A 12 -25.47 3.30 -12.50
CA GLY A 12 -26.70 2.50 -12.39
C GLY A 12 -26.44 1.13 -11.76
N ASP A 13 -26.99 0.09 -12.37
CA ASP A 13 -26.85 -1.30 -11.87
C ASP A 13 -25.52 -1.97 -12.30
N TYR A 14 -24.55 -1.23 -12.85
CA TYR A 14 -23.29 -1.79 -13.28
C TYR A 14 -22.28 -1.84 -12.13
N ASP A 15 -21.90 -3.08 -11.74
CA ASP A 15 -20.82 -3.32 -10.80
C ASP A 15 -19.47 -3.30 -11.54
N ALA A 16 -18.73 -2.21 -11.36
CA ALA A 16 -17.45 -2.02 -12.03
C ALA A 16 -16.39 -3.00 -11.50
N LEU A 17 -16.38 -3.30 -10.19
CA LEU A 17 -15.41 -4.20 -9.60
C LEU A 17 -15.59 -5.62 -10.11
N GLU A 18 -16.83 -6.15 -10.11
CA GLU A 18 -17.15 -7.44 -10.70
C GLU A 18 -16.77 -7.50 -12.19
N GLY A 19 -17.05 -6.40 -12.93
CA GLY A 19 -16.67 -6.29 -14.34
C GLY A 19 -15.16 -6.39 -14.56
N PHE A 20 -14.37 -5.68 -13.75
CA PHE A 20 -12.90 -5.74 -13.82
C PHE A 20 -12.35 -7.12 -13.48
N ILE A 21 -12.87 -7.76 -12.42
CA ILE A 21 -12.45 -9.11 -12.01
C ILE A 21 -12.73 -10.11 -13.15
N ARG A 22 -13.97 -10.16 -13.63
CA ARG A 22 -14.36 -11.09 -14.69
C ARG A 22 -13.52 -10.92 -15.96
N ILE A 23 -13.35 -9.67 -16.42
CA ILE A 23 -12.57 -9.40 -17.64
C ILE A 23 -11.10 -9.68 -17.40
N GLY A 24 -10.55 -9.27 -16.25
CA GLY A 24 -9.16 -9.54 -15.89
C GLY A 24 -8.84 -11.03 -15.90
N HIS A 25 -9.68 -11.83 -15.28
CA HIS A 25 -9.53 -13.29 -15.25
C HIS A 25 -9.65 -13.93 -16.65
N GLU A 26 -10.52 -13.43 -17.53
CA GLU A 26 -10.59 -13.86 -18.93
C GLU A 26 -9.26 -13.67 -19.68
N TYR A 27 -8.46 -12.67 -19.27
CA TYR A 27 -7.13 -12.40 -19.82
C TYR A 27 -5.97 -12.95 -18.98
N GLY A 28 -6.26 -13.74 -17.94
CA GLY A 28 -5.23 -14.32 -17.06
C GLY A 28 -4.52 -13.29 -16.18
N LEU A 29 -5.19 -12.19 -15.87
CA LEU A 29 -4.69 -11.16 -14.96
C LEU A 29 -5.20 -11.40 -13.54
N GLU A 30 -4.36 -11.17 -12.54
CA GLU A 30 -4.80 -11.06 -11.16
C GLU A 30 -5.38 -9.66 -10.91
N ILE A 31 -6.50 -9.59 -10.19
CA ILE A 31 -7.18 -8.34 -9.84
C ILE A 31 -7.10 -8.13 -8.33
N HIS A 32 -6.34 -7.12 -7.96
CA HIS A 32 -6.17 -6.70 -6.56
C HIS A 32 -6.99 -5.45 -6.28
N ALA A 33 -7.80 -5.47 -5.23
CA ALA A 33 -8.52 -4.27 -4.80
C ALA A 33 -7.53 -3.29 -4.16
N TRP A 34 -7.34 -2.13 -4.77
CA TRP A 34 -6.57 -1.03 -4.21
C TRP A 34 -7.46 -0.18 -3.31
N VAL A 35 -7.12 -0.13 -2.03
CA VAL A 35 -7.92 0.56 -1.01
C VAL A 35 -7.08 1.59 -0.28
N GLU A 36 -7.58 2.82 -0.27
CA GLU A 36 -7.07 3.90 0.58
C GLU A 36 -7.58 3.70 2.01
N ASN A 37 -6.68 3.43 2.97
CA ASN A 37 -7.08 3.03 4.32
C ASN A 37 -7.54 4.21 5.17
N PHE A 38 -6.61 5.03 5.62
CA PHE A 38 -6.93 6.14 6.53
C PHE A 38 -7.15 7.46 5.81
N PHE A 39 -6.75 7.60 4.59
CA PHE A 39 -7.10 8.74 3.74
C PHE A 39 -8.55 8.59 3.24
N ILE A 40 -9.37 9.63 3.41
CA ILE A 40 -10.79 9.60 3.05
C ILE A 40 -11.21 10.69 2.06
N GLY A 41 -10.27 11.45 1.53
CA GLY A 41 -10.55 12.51 0.57
C GLY A 41 -10.06 13.88 1.02
N THR A 42 -10.64 14.93 0.42
CA THR A 42 -10.25 16.33 0.67
C THR A 42 -11.38 17.13 1.29
N THR A 43 -11.01 18.11 2.14
CA THR A 43 -11.99 19.04 2.70
C THR A 43 -12.74 19.78 1.57
N GLY A 44 -14.04 20.01 1.78
CA GLY A 44 -14.89 20.69 0.79
C GLY A 44 -15.49 19.80 -0.28
N GLN A 45 -15.11 18.52 -0.35
CA GLN A 45 -15.85 17.54 -1.12
C GLN A 45 -17.17 17.23 -0.41
N SER A 46 -18.26 17.12 -1.18
CA SER A 46 -19.57 16.70 -0.66
C SER A 46 -19.63 15.18 -0.50
N ASP A 47 -18.69 14.63 0.28
CA ASP A 47 -18.61 13.21 0.58
C ASP A 47 -19.23 12.92 1.95
N ALA A 48 -20.06 11.89 2.02
CA ALA A 48 -20.75 11.51 3.25
C ALA A 48 -19.78 11.07 4.35
N LEU A 49 -18.69 10.38 3.98
CA LEU A 49 -17.67 9.93 4.92
C LEU A 49 -16.87 11.11 5.51
N ILE A 50 -16.54 12.10 4.67
CA ILE A 50 -15.90 13.36 5.12
C ILE A 50 -16.79 14.09 6.15
N ALA A 51 -18.08 14.22 5.86
CA ALA A 51 -19.04 14.85 6.77
C ALA A 51 -19.23 14.05 8.08
N GLU A 52 -19.31 12.72 7.98
CA GLU A 52 -19.48 11.87 9.16
C GLU A 52 -18.21 11.83 10.02
N SER A 53 -17.02 11.86 9.42
CA SER A 53 -15.75 11.91 10.14
C SER A 53 -15.59 13.14 11.00
N GLU A 54 -16.09 14.31 10.53
CA GLU A 54 -16.10 15.53 11.31
C GLU A 54 -17.08 15.44 12.49
N LYS A 55 -18.30 14.97 12.22
CA LYS A 55 -19.36 14.86 13.22
C LYS A 55 -19.03 13.89 14.36
N ARG A 56 -18.26 12.81 14.05
CA ARG A 56 -17.90 11.76 15.03
C ARG A 56 -16.51 11.94 15.65
N ASP A 57 -15.81 13.01 15.35
CA ASP A 57 -14.43 13.22 15.81
C ASP A 57 -13.48 12.07 15.38
N TRP A 58 -13.66 11.59 14.15
CA TRP A 58 -12.87 10.49 13.60
C TRP A 58 -11.57 10.94 12.94
N ARG A 59 -11.40 12.25 12.73
CA ARG A 59 -10.25 12.79 12.02
C ARG A 59 -8.98 12.73 12.85
N CYS A 60 -7.89 12.34 12.21
CA CYS A 60 -6.57 12.42 12.79
C CYS A 60 -6.13 13.89 12.87
N ILE A 61 -5.59 14.32 14.00
CA ILE A 61 -5.12 15.69 14.20
C ILE A 61 -3.61 15.77 14.36
N ASP A 62 -3.05 16.88 13.92
CA ASP A 62 -1.64 17.18 14.10
C ASP A 62 -1.32 17.72 15.52
N ARG A 63 -0.04 18.00 15.77
CA ARG A 63 0.45 18.55 17.04
C ARG A 63 -0.25 19.85 17.45
N ASN A 64 -0.71 20.65 16.48
CA ASN A 64 -1.38 21.94 16.69
C ASN A 64 -2.90 21.85 16.72
N GLY A 65 -3.46 20.65 16.58
CA GLY A 65 -4.90 20.40 16.55
C GLY A 65 -5.55 20.62 15.18
N VAL A 66 -4.76 20.65 14.09
CA VAL A 66 -5.25 20.72 12.71
C VAL A 66 -5.64 19.33 12.22
N ASP A 67 -6.83 19.18 11.64
CA ASP A 67 -7.46 17.92 11.25
C ASP A 67 -7.31 17.59 9.76
N ASN A 68 -6.45 18.30 9.05
CA ASN A 68 -6.22 18.10 7.62
C ASN A 68 -4.78 18.44 7.23
N PHE A 69 -4.37 17.92 6.06
CA PHE A 69 -3.03 18.12 5.50
C PHE A 69 -3.14 18.86 4.16
N PRO A 70 -2.81 20.16 4.08
CA PRO A 70 -2.82 20.93 2.84
C PRO A 70 -1.75 20.45 1.85
N ASN A 71 -2.14 20.23 0.61
CA ASN A 71 -1.25 19.95 -0.50
C ASN A 71 -1.78 20.56 -1.81
N GLU A 72 -1.11 20.28 -2.93
CA GLU A 72 -1.46 20.82 -4.25
C GLU A 72 -2.81 20.32 -4.80
N TYR A 73 -3.34 19.21 -4.28
CA TYR A 73 -4.62 18.62 -4.67
C TYR A 73 -5.77 19.01 -3.73
N GLY A 74 -5.51 19.75 -2.69
CA GLY A 74 -6.48 20.15 -1.67
C GLY A 74 -6.00 19.88 -0.25
N SER A 75 -6.91 19.91 0.71
CA SER A 75 -6.59 19.59 2.11
C SER A 75 -7.04 18.17 2.43
N PHE A 76 -6.11 17.24 2.49
CA PHE A 76 -6.34 15.82 2.74
C PHE A 76 -6.83 15.57 4.16
N VAL A 77 -7.84 14.72 4.29
CA VAL A 77 -8.42 14.30 5.56
C VAL A 77 -8.06 12.83 5.81
N PHE A 78 -7.57 12.56 7.02
CA PHE A 78 -7.23 11.22 7.47
C PHE A 78 -8.08 10.83 8.67
N LEU A 79 -8.52 9.58 8.71
CA LEU A 79 -9.11 8.98 9.90
C LEU A 79 -8.04 8.74 10.98
N ASN A 80 -8.46 8.77 12.23
CA ASN A 80 -7.64 8.42 13.38
C ASN A 80 -7.40 6.89 13.41
N PRO A 81 -6.17 6.42 13.18
CA PRO A 81 -5.90 4.98 13.10
C PRO A 81 -5.96 4.27 14.48
N TYR A 82 -6.09 4.99 15.56
CA TYR A 82 -6.29 4.44 16.90
C TYR A 82 -7.76 4.28 17.27
N ASN A 83 -8.65 5.04 16.61
CA ASN A 83 -10.08 4.97 16.84
C ASN A 83 -10.67 3.64 16.39
N ARG A 84 -11.34 2.92 17.31
CA ARG A 84 -11.91 1.60 17.02
C ARG A 84 -13.00 1.64 15.95
N GLU A 85 -13.87 2.65 15.99
CA GLU A 85 -14.95 2.79 14.99
C GLU A 85 -14.40 2.98 13.57
N CYS A 86 -13.30 3.75 13.43
CA CYS A 86 -12.62 3.92 12.14
C CYS A 86 -12.05 2.59 11.61
N ARG A 87 -11.40 1.82 12.49
CA ARG A 87 -10.85 0.50 12.11
C ARG A 87 -11.95 -0.48 11.76
N ASP A 88 -13.01 -0.55 12.58
CA ASP A 88 -14.14 -1.45 12.33
C ASP A 88 -14.79 -1.15 10.98
N LEU A 89 -14.98 0.14 10.64
CA LEU A 89 -15.51 0.53 9.33
C LEU A 89 -14.66 0.00 8.18
N ILE A 90 -13.33 0.18 8.25
CA ILE A 90 -12.42 -0.28 7.18
C ILE A 90 -12.43 -1.81 7.10
N LEU A 91 -12.40 -2.51 8.24
CA LEU A 91 -12.44 -3.97 8.28
C LEU A 91 -13.76 -4.55 7.77
N GLU A 92 -14.89 -3.87 8.02
CA GLU A 92 -16.20 -4.25 7.45
C GLU A 92 -16.21 -4.12 5.93
N ILE A 93 -15.60 -3.06 5.38
CA ILE A 93 -15.43 -2.90 3.93
C ILE A 93 -14.60 -4.04 3.35
N TYR A 94 -13.49 -4.39 3.99
CA TYR A 94 -12.66 -5.50 3.54
C TYR A 94 -13.39 -6.81 3.57
N ARG A 95 -14.14 -7.09 4.65
CA ARG A 95 -14.97 -8.29 4.76
C ARG A 95 -15.98 -8.35 3.63
N GLU A 96 -16.71 -7.25 3.37
CA GLU A 96 -17.69 -7.18 2.28
C GLU A 96 -17.06 -7.47 0.92
N MET A 97 -15.92 -6.87 0.62
CA MET A 97 -15.21 -7.11 -0.64
C MET A 97 -14.74 -8.56 -0.77
N LEU A 98 -14.11 -9.10 0.26
CA LEU A 98 -13.55 -10.45 0.23
C LEU A 98 -14.61 -11.57 0.25
N GLU A 99 -15.80 -11.32 0.80
CA GLU A 99 -16.90 -12.30 0.82
C GLU A 99 -17.74 -12.27 -0.46
N ASN A 100 -17.78 -11.14 -1.18
CA ASN A 100 -18.68 -10.98 -2.33
C ASN A 100 -17.98 -10.96 -3.70
N TYR A 101 -16.65 -10.80 -3.73
CA TYR A 101 -15.91 -10.69 -4.98
C TYR A 101 -14.76 -11.70 -5.04
N ASP A 102 -14.52 -12.25 -6.23
CA ASP A 102 -13.44 -13.20 -6.51
C ASP A 102 -12.12 -12.45 -6.76
N LEU A 103 -11.68 -11.72 -5.73
CA LEU A 103 -10.42 -10.97 -5.76
C LEU A 103 -9.22 -11.89 -5.58
N ASP A 104 -8.13 -11.58 -6.27
CA ASP A 104 -6.83 -12.24 -6.11
C ASP A 104 -6.02 -11.62 -4.98
N GLY A 105 -6.20 -10.33 -4.74
CA GLY A 105 -5.44 -9.60 -3.73
C GLY A 105 -6.13 -8.38 -3.17
N LEU A 106 -5.54 -7.92 -2.05
CA LEU A 106 -5.89 -6.69 -1.38
C LEU A 106 -4.64 -5.81 -1.30
N HIS A 107 -4.68 -4.62 -1.90
CA HIS A 107 -3.58 -3.66 -1.89
C HIS A 107 -3.87 -2.49 -0.95
N LEU A 108 -3.06 -2.38 0.11
CA LEU A 108 -3.25 -1.39 1.17
C LEU A 108 -2.46 -0.11 0.84
N ASP A 109 -3.15 0.95 0.47
CA ASP A 109 -2.56 2.28 0.35
C ASP A 109 -2.97 3.18 1.51
N TYR A 110 -2.25 4.26 1.74
CA TYR A 110 -2.45 5.16 2.88
C TYR A 110 -2.58 4.44 4.23
N ILE A 111 -1.93 3.28 4.36
CA ILE A 111 -1.82 2.51 5.60
C ILE A 111 -0.76 3.15 6.50
N ARG A 112 -1.04 4.37 6.95
CA ARG A 112 -0.10 5.26 7.63
C ARG A 112 -0.80 6.48 8.21
N PHE A 113 -0.10 7.22 9.06
CA PHE A 113 -0.49 8.60 9.38
C PHE A 113 -0.23 9.52 8.18
N SER A 114 -0.82 10.71 8.21
CA SER A 114 -0.50 11.76 7.23
C SER A 114 0.97 12.18 7.33
N GLU A 115 1.50 12.73 6.24
CA GLU A 115 2.78 13.44 6.27
C GLU A 115 2.72 14.62 7.24
N PRO A 116 3.89 15.01 7.80
CA PRO A 116 3.99 16.25 8.56
C PRO A 116 3.57 17.45 7.71
N GLN A 117 3.00 18.48 8.35
CA GLN A 117 2.61 19.73 7.70
C GLN A 117 3.76 20.30 6.85
N ARG A 118 3.44 20.86 5.69
CA ARG A 118 4.43 21.42 4.76
C ARG A 118 4.87 22.86 5.09
N ASP A 119 4.21 23.48 6.08
CA ASP A 119 4.56 24.79 6.59
C ASP A 119 5.82 24.79 7.48
N GLU A 120 6.14 25.94 8.06
CA GLU A 120 7.30 26.09 8.95
C GLU A 120 7.22 25.26 10.24
N THR A 121 6.02 24.86 10.67
CA THR A 121 5.82 24.08 11.89
C THR A 121 6.29 22.65 11.74
N LYS A 122 6.21 22.07 10.54
CA LYS A 122 6.43 20.64 10.29
C LYS A 122 5.69 19.75 11.30
N ALA A 123 4.51 20.20 11.73
CA ALA A 123 3.71 19.49 12.73
C ALA A 123 3.28 18.11 12.18
N ASP A 124 3.63 17.07 12.90
CA ASP A 124 3.27 15.70 12.62
C ASP A 124 1.90 15.33 13.20
N PHE A 125 1.31 14.24 12.73
CA PHE A 125 -0.04 13.80 13.09
C PHE A 125 -0.07 12.72 14.19
N GLY A 126 -1.28 12.47 14.71
CA GLY A 126 -1.53 11.48 15.75
C GLY A 126 -1.59 12.04 17.15
N TYR A 127 -2.05 13.29 17.33
CA TYR A 127 -2.18 13.94 18.63
C TYR A 127 -3.63 14.00 19.13
N ASN A 128 -4.46 13.07 18.69
CA ASN A 128 -5.80 12.87 19.22
C ASN A 128 -5.75 12.54 20.73
N ALA A 129 -6.78 12.90 21.46
CA ALA A 129 -6.82 12.72 22.92
C ALA A 129 -6.73 11.24 23.33
N ASP A 130 -7.36 10.36 22.57
CA ASP A 130 -7.33 8.91 22.79
C ASP A 130 -5.93 8.31 22.52
N ILE A 131 -5.23 8.77 21.48
CA ILE A 131 -3.84 8.35 21.18
C ILE A 131 -2.91 8.80 22.32
N ILE A 132 -3.05 10.05 22.79
CA ILE A 132 -2.24 10.57 23.90
C ILE A 132 -2.51 9.76 25.17
N ALA A 133 -3.78 9.52 25.51
CA ALA A 133 -4.15 8.74 26.68
C ALA A 133 -3.63 7.28 26.59
N GLY A 134 -3.70 6.66 25.40
CA GLY A 134 -3.13 5.33 25.16
C GLY A 134 -1.62 5.28 25.38
N PHE A 135 -0.90 6.27 24.84
CA PHE A 135 0.54 6.41 25.07
C PHE A 135 0.89 6.57 26.54
N GLN A 136 0.19 7.47 27.25
CA GLN A 136 0.41 7.71 28.67
C GLN A 136 0.16 6.45 29.50
N ALA A 137 -0.88 5.69 29.18
CA ALA A 137 -1.18 4.42 29.84
C ALA A 137 -0.12 3.36 29.56
N GLN A 138 0.36 3.23 28.32
CA GLN A 138 1.34 2.21 27.94
C GLN A 138 2.72 2.44 28.57
N TYR A 139 3.12 3.70 28.71
CA TYR A 139 4.45 4.05 29.23
C TYR A 139 4.43 4.53 30.68
N ASP A 140 3.30 4.39 31.39
CA ASP A 140 3.11 4.82 32.80
C ASP A 140 3.62 6.25 33.04
N THR A 141 3.13 7.19 32.23
CA THR A 141 3.58 8.60 32.23
C THR A 141 2.40 9.55 32.11
N ASP A 142 2.57 10.78 32.61
CA ASP A 142 1.63 11.89 32.44
C ASP A 142 2.13 12.95 31.43
N VAL A 143 3.24 12.66 30.75
CA VAL A 143 3.86 13.59 29.79
C VAL A 143 2.95 13.82 28.60
N ASP A 144 2.73 15.08 28.27
CA ASP A 144 2.08 15.47 27.01
C ASP A 144 3.09 15.31 25.85
N PRO A 145 2.83 14.43 24.87
CA PRO A 145 3.74 14.21 23.74
C PRO A 145 4.07 15.47 22.93
N ARG A 146 3.20 16.51 23.00
CA ARG A 146 3.45 17.81 22.34
C ARG A 146 4.67 18.54 22.89
N THR A 147 5.08 18.22 24.13
CA THR A 147 6.20 18.85 24.83
C THR A 147 7.52 18.12 24.66
N LEU A 148 7.52 16.96 24.01
CA LEU A 148 8.71 16.13 23.89
C LEU A 148 9.75 16.74 22.97
N ALA A 149 11.00 16.74 23.44
CA ALA A 149 12.14 17.13 22.62
C ALA A 149 12.45 16.02 21.60
N SER A 150 12.59 16.39 20.34
CA SER A 150 12.98 15.47 19.28
C SER A 150 14.27 14.74 19.63
N GLY A 151 14.31 13.41 19.43
CA GLY A 151 15.45 12.56 19.74
C GLY A 151 15.61 12.18 21.23
N SER A 152 14.75 12.68 22.13
CA SER A 152 14.72 12.17 23.52
C SER A 152 14.23 10.73 23.56
N GLU A 153 14.46 10.02 24.67
CA GLU A 153 13.96 8.66 24.86
C GLU A 153 12.44 8.59 24.75
N MET A 154 11.75 9.48 25.48
CA MET A 154 10.30 9.51 25.48
C MET A 154 9.72 9.90 24.11
N TRP A 155 10.42 10.75 23.32
CA TRP A 155 10.06 11.02 21.93
C TRP A 155 10.18 9.78 21.03
N ARG A 156 11.24 8.96 21.22
CA ARG A 156 11.34 7.69 20.49
C ARG A 156 10.22 6.73 20.88
N ASN A 157 9.85 6.67 22.15
CA ASN A 157 8.71 5.88 22.62
C ASN A 157 7.40 6.37 22.00
N TRP A 158 7.21 7.69 21.87
CA TRP A 158 6.06 8.29 21.19
C TRP A 158 6.00 7.93 19.70
N CYS A 159 7.13 7.95 19.00
CA CYS A 159 7.19 7.49 17.61
C CYS A 159 6.88 5.99 17.50
N LYS A 160 7.45 5.18 18.40
CA LYS A 160 7.21 3.73 18.42
C LYS A 160 5.75 3.39 18.72
N PHE A 161 5.13 4.09 19.63
CA PHE A 161 3.70 3.92 19.93
C PHE A 161 2.82 4.16 18.69
N ARG A 162 3.07 5.23 17.94
CA ARG A 162 2.33 5.52 16.71
C ARG A 162 2.60 4.49 15.60
N GLU A 163 3.84 4.00 15.49
CA GLU A 163 4.18 2.89 14.61
C GLU A 163 3.40 1.62 15.00
N GLU A 164 3.31 1.31 16.30
CA GLU A 164 2.55 0.16 16.81
C GLU A 164 1.05 0.27 16.54
N ILE A 165 0.49 1.48 16.52
CA ILE A 165 -0.90 1.72 16.08
C ILE A 165 -1.12 1.21 14.65
N ILE A 166 -0.25 1.58 13.72
CA ILE A 166 -0.35 1.13 12.33
C ILE A 166 -0.07 -0.38 12.22
N ASN A 167 1.00 -0.87 12.86
CA ASN A 167 1.35 -2.28 12.84
C ASN A 167 0.21 -3.17 13.37
N SER A 168 -0.47 -2.74 14.44
CA SER A 168 -1.61 -3.49 14.99
C SER A 168 -2.79 -3.54 14.03
N PHE A 169 -3.05 -2.48 13.28
CA PHE A 169 -4.11 -2.48 12.28
C PHE A 169 -3.76 -3.37 11.07
N VAL A 170 -2.52 -3.32 10.60
CA VAL A 170 -2.04 -4.25 9.54
C VAL A 170 -2.21 -5.70 9.97
N LYS A 171 -1.95 -6.00 11.24
CA LYS A 171 -2.20 -7.35 11.77
C LYS A 171 -3.69 -7.72 11.78
N GLU A 172 -4.57 -6.78 12.18
CA GLU A 172 -6.01 -7.01 12.13
C GLU A 172 -6.49 -7.31 10.68
N VAL A 173 -5.98 -6.57 9.69
CA VAL A 173 -6.26 -6.84 8.27
C VAL A 173 -5.74 -8.22 7.86
N TYR A 174 -4.50 -8.55 8.23
CA TYR A 174 -3.93 -9.88 7.96
C TYR A 174 -4.79 -11.00 8.55
N ASP A 175 -5.17 -10.88 9.83
CA ASP A 175 -5.99 -11.89 10.51
C ASP A 175 -7.34 -12.05 9.81
N LEU A 176 -8.01 -10.94 9.46
CA LEU A 176 -9.29 -10.95 8.73
C LEU A 176 -9.16 -11.62 7.36
N VAL A 177 -8.15 -11.26 6.59
CA VAL A 177 -7.94 -11.84 5.25
C VAL A 177 -7.69 -13.35 5.35
N ARG A 178 -6.85 -13.79 6.28
CA ARG A 178 -6.53 -15.21 6.47
C ARG A 178 -7.71 -16.02 7.03
N GLU A 179 -8.62 -15.38 7.79
CA GLU A 179 -9.87 -16.00 8.24
C GLU A 179 -10.82 -16.25 7.07
N ILE A 180 -10.97 -15.28 6.14
CA ILE A 180 -11.94 -15.37 5.04
C ILE A 180 -11.38 -16.23 3.91
N ASN A 181 -10.19 -15.90 3.43
CA ASN A 181 -9.53 -16.64 2.34
C ASN A 181 -7.99 -16.53 2.49
N PRO A 182 -7.30 -17.60 2.91
CA PRO A 182 -5.86 -17.59 3.09
C PRO A 182 -5.07 -17.41 1.79
N GLU A 183 -5.70 -17.57 0.64
CA GLU A 183 -5.07 -17.44 -0.67
C GLU A 183 -4.99 -15.98 -1.16
N ILE A 184 -5.75 -15.05 -0.57
CA ILE A 184 -5.70 -13.63 -0.94
C ILE A 184 -4.30 -13.06 -0.72
N TRP A 185 -3.77 -12.44 -1.77
CA TRP A 185 -2.48 -11.77 -1.75
C TRP A 185 -2.59 -10.42 -1.04
N ILE A 186 -1.83 -10.19 0.03
CA ILE A 186 -1.83 -8.93 0.77
C ILE A 186 -0.61 -8.13 0.36
N SER A 187 -0.83 -6.94 -0.19
CA SER A 187 0.25 -6.03 -0.58
C SER A 187 0.03 -4.62 -0.03
N CYS A 188 1.09 -3.81 -0.03
CA CYS A 188 0.98 -2.43 0.44
C CYS A 188 1.80 -1.46 -0.40
N ALA A 189 1.28 -0.23 -0.57
CA ALA A 189 2.05 0.92 -1.00
C ALA A 189 2.79 1.52 0.21
N CYS A 190 4.09 1.70 0.09
CA CYS A 190 4.89 2.29 1.15
C CYS A 190 5.74 3.47 0.66
N GLY A 191 6.07 4.37 1.59
CA GLY A 191 6.96 5.48 1.32
C GLY A 191 8.34 4.99 0.87
N PRO A 192 9.01 5.73 -0.02
CA PRO A 192 10.27 5.27 -0.62
C PRO A 192 11.46 5.35 0.33
N ASP A 193 11.34 6.04 1.45
CA ASP A 193 12.41 6.25 2.42
C ASP A 193 12.27 5.28 3.61
N LEU A 194 12.80 4.06 3.45
CA LEU A 194 12.77 3.02 4.47
C LEU A 194 13.35 3.43 5.83
N ALA A 195 14.26 4.40 5.86
CA ALA A 195 14.90 4.84 7.09
C ALA A 195 14.01 5.78 7.91
N ASN A 196 13.25 6.63 7.24
CA ASN A 196 12.50 7.70 7.89
C ASN A 196 10.98 7.43 7.97
N THR A 197 10.40 6.63 7.09
CA THR A 197 8.96 6.31 7.12
C THR A 197 8.45 5.80 8.47
N PRO A 198 9.21 5.00 9.27
CA PRO A 198 8.76 4.56 10.58
C PRO A 198 8.63 5.68 11.62
N THR A 199 9.26 6.83 11.38
CA THR A 199 9.24 7.96 12.33
C THR A 199 8.58 9.22 11.78
N THR A 200 8.23 9.26 10.50
CA THR A 200 7.59 10.41 9.85
C THR A 200 6.10 10.18 9.57
N ILE A 201 5.77 9.01 9.10
CA ILE A 201 4.40 8.57 8.77
C ILE A 201 4.02 7.28 9.49
N TYR A 202 4.92 6.77 10.33
CA TYR A 202 4.75 5.59 11.19
C TYR A 202 4.39 4.32 10.42
N GLN A 203 4.95 4.19 9.20
CA GLN A 203 4.81 3.06 8.31
C GLN A 203 6.09 2.22 8.32
N ASN A 204 6.03 0.99 8.83
CA ASN A 204 7.17 0.09 8.92
C ASN A 204 6.93 -1.23 8.17
N CYS A 205 6.99 -1.17 6.85
CA CYS A 205 6.76 -2.34 5.99
C CYS A 205 7.76 -3.47 6.24
N ARG A 206 8.95 -3.20 6.76
CA ARG A 206 9.93 -4.24 7.12
C ARG A 206 9.43 -5.12 8.25
N ASP A 207 8.82 -4.52 9.28
CA ASP A 207 8.24 -5.27 10.39
C ASP A 207 7.06 -6.12 9.90
N TRP A 208 6.24 -5.59 8.97
CA TRP A 208 5.12 -6.34 8.41
C TRP A 208 5.57 -7.56 7.63
N VAL A 209 6.62 -7.41 6.82
CA VAL A 209 7.24 -8.51 6.08
C VAL A 209 7.89 -9.51 7.03
N ALA A 210 8.65 -9.04 8.03
CA ALA A 210 9.31 -9.91 9.01
C ALA A 210 8.31 -10.75 9.83
N ASN A 211 7.09 -10.22 10.07
CA ASN A 211 6.02 -10.96 10.72
C ASN A 211 5.18 -11.82 9.75
N GLY A 212 5.44 -11.78 8.46
CA GLY A 212 4.70 -12.53 7.45
C GLY A 212 3.30 -12.00 7.16
N TRP A 213 3.02 -10.72 7.47
CA TRP A 213 1.72 -10.09 7.25
C TRP A 213 1.54 -9.51 5.84
N MET A 214 2.64 -9.38 5.09
CA MET A 214 2.64 -8.89 3.70
C MET A 214 3.21 -9.93 2.77
N ASP A 215 2.53 -10.15 1.67
CA ASP A 215 3.01 -11.00 0.57
C ASP A 215 3.83 -10.16 -0.43
N GLU A 216 3.50 -8.87 -0.59
CA GLU A 216 4.22 -7.97 -1.48
C GLU A 216 4.29 -6.53 -0.94
N VAL A 217 5.39 -5.85 -1.25
CA VAL A 217 5.61 -4.43 -0.91
C VAL A 217 5.87 -3.64 -2.18
N PHE A 218 5.16 -2.53 -2.36
CA PHE A 218 5.36 -1.57 -3.44
C PHE A 218 5.96 -0.28 -2.86
N SER A 219 7.16 0.10 -3.27
CA SER A 219 7.68 1.42 -2.91
C SER A 219 7.20 2.48 -3.88
N MET A 220 6.71 3.60 -3.37
CA MET A 220 6.33 4.76 -4.19
C MET A 220 7.57 5.54 -4.62
N SER A 221 8.45 4.92 -5.41
CA SER A 221 9.74 5.49 -5.84
C SER A 221 9.60 6.40 -7.06
N TYR A 222 8.57 7.21 -7.08
CA TYR A 222 8.20 8.06 -8.21
C TYR A 222 9.25 9.13 -8.46
N SER A 223 9.89 9.09 -9.64
CA SER A 223 10.90 10.07 -10.05
C SER A 223 11.04 10.13 -11.57
N ALA A 224 11.25 11.33 -12.08
CA ALA A 224 11.66 11.54 -13.47
C ALA A 224 13.15 11.22 -13.69
N GLY A 225 13.96 11.09 -12.62
CA GLY A 225 15.37 10.74 -12.69
C GLY A 225 15.62 9.25 -12.80
N LEU A 226 16.56 8.86 -13.64
CA LEU A 226 16.86 7.45 -13.91
C LEU A 226 17.26 6.65 -12.67
N ASN A 227 18.13 7.18 -11.83
CA ASN A 227 18.82 6.38 -10.81
C ASN A 227 17.96 6.13 -9.56
N TYR A 228 17.11 7.07 -9.17
CA TYR A 228 16.41 7.04 -7.90
C TYR A 228 15.58 5.77 -7.67
N PRO A 229 14.72 5.32 -8.61
CA PRO A 229 13.98 4.07 -8.42
C PRO A 229 14.88 2.84 -8.35
N ILE A 230 15.98 2.82 -9.12
CA ILE A 230 16.93 1.70 -9.16
C ILE A 230 17.69 1.60 -7.83
N GLU A 231 18.21 2.71 -7.32
CA GLU A 231 18.92 2.77 -6.03
C GLU A 231 17.98 2.38 -4.89
N ASN A 232 16.74 2.87 -4.93
CA ASN A 232 15.72 2.51 -3.96
C ASN A 232 15.38 1.03 -4.03
N GLY A 233 15.25 0.48 -5.24
CA GLY A 233 15.08 -0.93 -5.48
C GLY A 233 16.13 -1.78 -4.77
N GLN A 234 17.41 -1.41 -4.89
CA GLN A 234 18.50 -2.08 -4.17
C GLN A 234 18.35 -2.01 -2.65
N LEU A 235 17.93 -0.85 -2.11
CA LEU A 235 17.77 -0.68 -0.66
C LEU A 235 16.64 -1.57 -0.13
N PHE A 236 15.51 -1.60 -0.83
CA PHE A 236 14.38 -2.45 -0.45
C PHE A 236 14.73 -3.95 -0.55
N MET A 237 15.33 -4.40 -1.64
CA MET A 237 15.76 -5.79 -1.78
C MET A 237 16.71 -6.24 -0.68
N ARG A 238 17.62 -5.37 -0.22
CA ARG A 238 18.50 -5.67 0.92
C ARG A 238 17.75 -5.74 2.25
N ALA A 239 16.69 -4.96 2.40
CA ALA A 239 15.93 -4.87 3.65
C ALA A 239 14.86 -5.96 3.80
N ILE A 240 14.25 -6.36 2.69
CA ILE A 240 13.15 -7.33 2.62
C ILE A 240 13.66 -8.72 2.24
N GLY A 241 14.65 -8.77 1.33
CA GLY A 241 15.18 -10.02 0.82
C GLY A 241 14.09 -10.84 0.09
N ASP A 242 14.08 -12.14 0.38
CA ASP A 242 13.10 -13.08 -0.18
C ASP A 242 11.90 -13.31 0.77
N ASP A 243 11.72 -12.47 1.80
CA ASP A 243 10.63 -12.64 2.78
C ASP A 243 9.29 -12.15 2.24
N ALA A 244 9.29 -11.25 1.25
CA ALA A 244 8.13 -10.82 0.49
C ALA A 244 8.52 -10.54 -0.96
N PHE A 245 7.53 -10.52 -1.85
CA PHE A 245 7.71 -10.02 -3.21
C PHE A 245 7.91 -8.49 -3.15
N TYR A 246 8.78 -7.95 -3.99
CA TYR A 246 9.04 -6.52 -3.99
C TYR A 246 8.93 -5.92 -5.39
N SER A 247 8.05 -4.96 -5.53
CA SER A 247 7.85 -4.19 -6.75
C SER A 247 8.17 -2.70 -6.56
N VAL A 248 8.85 -2.12 -7.54
CA VAL A 248 9.18 -0.69 -7.53
C VAL A 248 8.07 0.10 -8.22
N GLY A 249 7.51 1.08 -7.52
CA GLY A 249 6.57 2.04 -8.10
C GLY A 249 7.29 3.06 -8.98
N LEU A 250 6.99 3.05 -10.26
CA LEU A 250 7.52 3.96 -11.28
C LEU A 250 6.48 5.02 -11.64
N SER A 251 6.96 6.25 -11.82
CA SER A 251 6.12 7.37 -12.25
C SER A 251 5.84 7.27 -13.75
N ALA A 252 4.63 6.86 -14.10
CA ALA A 252 4.15 6.98 -15.48
C ALA A 252 3.39 8.30 -15.72
N PHE A 253 3.25 9.13 -14.68
CA PHE A 253 2.63 10.46 -14.76
C PHE A 253 3.71 11.56 -14.80
N GLY A 254 3.37 12.67 -15.41
CA GLY A 254 4.26 13.84 -15.44
C GLY A 254 5.35 13.74 -16.50
N THR A 255 6.58 14.08 -16.13
CA THR A 255 7.69 14.37 -17.04
C THR A 255 8.62 13.18 -17.29
N THR A 256 8.25 11.97 -16.97
CA THR A 256 9.15 10.84 -17.21
C THR A 256 9.20 10.53 -18.70
N GLU A 257 10.34 10.80 -19.31
CA GLU A 257 10.57 10.49 -20.71
C GLU A 257 10.57 8.95 -20.93
N ARG A 258 10.11 8.52 -22.10
CA ARG A 258 10.03 7.12 -22.51
C ARG A 258 11.30 6.35 -22.21
N ASP A 259 12.44 6.81 -22.73
CA ASP A 259 13.71 6.11 -22.60
C ASP A 259 14.16 6.00 -21.13
N VAL A 260 13.79 6.97 -20.31
CA VAL A 260 14.03 6.95 -18.86
C VAL A 260 13.16 5.89 -18.20
N LEU A 261 11.88 5.80 -18.52
CA LEU A 261 10.96 4.81 -17.95
C LEU A 261 11.38 3.38 -18.30
N LEU A 262 11.78 3.15 -19.57
CA LEU A 262 12.34 1.88 -20.02
C LEU A 262 13.62 1.52 -19.28
N ALA A 263 14.54 2.47 -19.14
CA ALA A 263 15.80 2.26 -18.45
C ALA A 263 15.60 2.07 -16.93
N GLN A 264 14.64 2.74 -16.31
CA GLN A 264 14.24 2.49 -14.92
C GLN A 264 13.72 1.06 -14.75
N THR A 265 12.82 0.62 -15.64
CA THR A 265 12.26 -0.74 -15.65
C THR A 265 13.36 -1.79 -15.73
N ASP A 266 14.22 -1.72 -16.76
CA ASP A 266 15.35 -2.62 -16.94
C ASP A 266 16.30 -2.59 -15.73
N GLY A 267 16.63 -1.39 -15.25
CA GLY A 267 17.50 -1.19 -14.10
C GLY A 267 16.98 -1.80 -12.81
N CYS A 268 15.69 -1.67 -12.51
CA CYS A 268 15.06 -2.29 -11.34
C CYS A 268 15.16 -3.81 -11.37
N TYR A 269 14.86 -4.45 -12.48
CA TYR A 269 15.01 -5.89 -12.61
C TYR A 269 16.48 -6.35 -12.55
N ARG A 270 17.43 -5.59 -13.09
CA ARG A 270 18.87 -5.90 -12.99
C ARG A 270 19.41 -5.85 -11.58
N VAL A 271 18.86 -5.02 -10.71
CA VAL A 271 19.26 -4.97 -9.29
C VAL A 271 18.52 -6.00 -8.43
N GLY A 272 17.66 -6.82 -9.03
CA GLY A 272 17.02 -7.98 -8.39
C GLY A 272 15.60 -7.74 -7.90
N CYS A 273 14.97 -6.58 -8.22
CA CYS A 273 13.57 -6.38 -7.90
C CYS A 273 12.69 -7.44 -8.59
N ASN A 274 11.65 -7.88 -7.90
CA ASN A 274 10.77 -8.92 -8.40
C ASN A 274 9.76 -8.38 -9.41
N GLY A 275 9.38 -7.09 -9.29
CA GLY A 275 8.42 -6.44 -10.17
C GLY A 275 8.62 -4.94 -10.29
N VAL A 276 7.86 -4.34 -11.19
CA VAL A 276 7.65 -2.89 -11.27
C VAL A 276 6.15 -2.62 -11.34
N ASN A 277 5.74 -1.49 -10.79
CA ASN A 277 4.38 -0.99 -10.84
C ASN A 277 4.37 0.38 -11.54
N PHE A 278 3.55 0.56 -12.54
CA PHE A 278 3.38 1.84 -13.22
C PHE A 278 2.18 2.61 -12.65
N PHE A 279 2.42 3.72 -12.01
CA PHE A 279 1.35 4.58 -11.54
C PHE A 279 1.17 5.76 -12.52
N SER A 280 0.09 5.76 -13.30
CA SER A 280 -1.02 4.81 -13.35
C SER A 280 -1.30 4.36 -14.77
N TRP A 281 -2.25 3.44 -14.97
CA TRP A 281 -2.71 2.99 -16.29
C TRP A 281 -3.05 4.16 -17.21
N GLY A 282 -3.91 5.07 -16.75
CA GLY A 282 -4.33 6.23 -17.54
C GLY A 282 -3.16 7.13 -17.96
N SER A 283 -2.09 7.19 -17.15
CA SER A 283 -0.89 7.95 -17.49
C SER A 283 0.03 7.17 -18.43
N LEU A 284 0.18 5.85 -18.22
CA LEU A 284 1.07 5.00 -19.00
C LEU A 284 0.64 4.95 -20.49
N PHE A 285 -0.66 4.87 -20.76
CA PHE A 285 -1.20 4.72 -22.11
C PHE A 285 -1.72 6.02 -22.73
N GLN A 286 -1.45 7.16 -22.14
CA GLN A 286 -1.67 8.46 -22.80
C GLN A 286 -0.72 8.67 -23.99
N HIS A 287 0.40 7.96 -24.03
CA HIS A 287 1.42 7.99 -25.08
C HIS A 287 1.68 6.58 -25.61
N GLU A 288 1.92 6.44 -26.92
CA GLU A 288 2.24 5.14 -27.54
C GLU A 288 3.43 4.44 -26.88
N GLU A 289 4.33 5.21 -26.33
CA GLU A 289 5.56 4.74 -25.69
C GLU A 289 5.35 3.97 -24.36
N GLY A 290 4.22 4.15 -23.71
CA GLY A 290 3.89 3.40 -22.49
C GLY A 290 3.79 1.88 -22.71
N TYR A 291 3.40 1.46 -23.92
CA TYR A 291 3.34 0.05 -24.27
C TYR A 291 4.71 -0.64 -24.21
N GLU A 292 5.78 0.03 -24.64
CA GLU A 292 7.11 -0.58 -24.62
C GLU A 292 7.64 -0.79 -23.21
N ALA A 293 7.34 0.12 -22.28
CA ALA A 293 7.68 -0.07 -20.86
C ALA A 293 6.94 -1.27 -20.26
N ALA A 294 5.65 -1.42 -20.54
CA ALA A 294 4.85 -2.56 -20.10
C ALA A 294 5.35 -3.88 -20.71
N GLN A 295 5.68 -3.90 -22.00
CA GLN A 295 6.26 -5.08 -22.66
C GLN A 295 7.61 -5.46 -22.07
N THR A 296 8.47 -4.47 -21.78
CA THR A 296 9.77 -4.71 -21.14
C THR A 296 9.59 -5.32 -19.75
N ALA A 297 8.67 -4.80 -18.95
CA ALA A 297 8.34 -5.36 -17.64
C ALA A 297 7.85 -6.82 -17.76
N SER A 298 6.99 -7.12 -18.74
CA SER A 298 6.48 -8.46 -19.00
C SER A 298 7.60 -9.47 -19.29
N VAL A 299 8.59 -9.11 -20.10
CA VAL A 299 9.73 -10.00 -20.42
C VAL A 299 10.55 -10.38 -19.19
N TYR A 300 10.70 -9.46 -18.23
CA TYR A 300 11.48 -9.72 -17.01
C TYR A 300 10.66 -10.39 -15.90
N ARG A 301 9.35 -10.19 -15.86
CA ARG A 301 8.48 -10.69 -14.81
C ARG A 301 8.59 -12.19 -14.59
N ASP A 302 8.51 -12.96 -15.66
CA ASP A 302 8.55 -14.43 -15.59
C ASP A 302 9.81 -14.95 -14.91
N LYS A 303 10.96 -14.37 -15.25
CA LYS A 303 12.23 -14.73 -14.62
C LYS A 303 12.30 -14.30 -13.17
N ALA A 304 11.80 -13.12 -12.84
CA ALA A 304 11.80 -12.61 -11.49
C ALA A 304 10.89 -13.46 -10.59
N VAL A 305 9.70 -13.80 -11.05
CA VAL A 305 8.75 -14.68 -10.34
C VAL A 305 9.35 -16.06 -10.10
N GLN A 306 9.96 -16.67 -11.12
CA GLN A 306 10.62 -17.98 -10.97
C GLN A 306 11.76 -17.92 -9.95
N THR A 307 12.56 -16.85 -9.99
CA THR A 307 13.67 -16.65 -9.05
C THR A 307 13.17 -16.49 -7.63
N TYR A 308 12.15 -15.66 -7.42
CA TYR A 308 11.51 -15.46 -6.13
C TYR A 308 10.95 -16.77 -5.57
N ALA A 309 10.19 -17.50 -6.38
CA ALA A 309 9.61 -18.77 -5.97
C ALA A 309 10.69 -19.78 -5.58
N LEU A 310 11.77 -19.89 -6.39
CA LEU A 310 12.88 -20.79 -6.09
C LEU A 310 13.57 -20.43 -4.77
N ASN A 311 13.84 -19.15 -4.53
CA ASN A 311 14.47 -18.68 -3.30
C ASN A 311 13.61 -18.98 -2.08
N ARG A 312 12.30 -18.76 -2.16
CA ARG A 312 11.33 -19.09 -1.11
C ARG A 312 11.28 -20.58 -0.82
N MET A 313 11.30 -21.43 -1.87
CA MET A 313 11.36 -22.90 -1.70
C MET A 313 12.63 -23.33 -0.97
N LEU A 314 13.77 -22.79 -1.36
CA LEU A 314 15.05 -23.11 -0.73
C LEU A 314 15.10 -22.68 0.74
N LYS A 315 14.44 -21.58 1.10
CA LYS A 315 14.43 -21.01 2.46
C LYS A 315 13.45 -21.74 3.40
N ALA A 316 12.28 -22.12 2.94
CA ALA A 316 11.18 -22.61 3.79
C ALA A 316 10.94 -24.13 3.70
N GLY A 317 11.57 -24.82 2.74
CA GLY A 317 11.24 -26.22 2.41
C GLY A 317 9.93 -26.30 1.59
N ALA A 318 9.85 -27.35 0.76
CA ALA A 318 8.84 -27.45 -0.31
C ALA A 318 7.37 -27.44 0.18
N ASP A 319 7.11 -27.93 1.40
CA ASP A 319 5.74 -28.14 1.88
C ASP A 319 5.06 -26.86 2.40
N ALA A 320 5.83 -25.87 2.86
CA ALA A 320 5.30 -24.65 3.45
C ALA A 320 4.84 -23.60 2.40
N LEU A 321 5.16 -23.83 1.13
CA LEU A 321 5.00 -22.86 0.06
C LEU A 321 4.11 -23.35 -1.09
N SER A 322 3.62 -24.59 -1.04
CA SER A 322 2.89 -25.21 -2.16
C SER A 322 1.69 -24.35 -2.60
N GLY A 323 0.87 -23.85 -1.68
CA GLY A 323 -0.26 -23.00 -2.00
C GLY A 323 0.14 -21.64 -2.61
N LYS A 324 1.08 -20.93 -1.96
CA LYS A 324 1.56 -19.63 -2.48
C LYS A 324 2.29 -19.75 -3.81
N LEU A 325 3.00 -20.85 -4.03
CA LEU A 325 3.70 -21.12 -5.28
C LEU A 325 2.75 -21.50 -6.40
N GLU A 326 1.72 -22.31 -6.14
CA GLU A 326 0.67 -22.58 -7.11
C GLU A 326 0.02 -21.29 -7.59
N ARG A 327 -0.13 -20.32 -6.72
CA ARG A 327 -0.72 -19.03 -7.05
C ARG A 327 0.23 -18.13 -7.85
N VAL A 328 1.47 -18.00 -7.41
CA VAL A 328 2.52 -17.28 -8.17
C VAL A 328 2.80 -17.95 -9.52
N TYR A 329 2.64 -19.26 -9.63
CA TYR A 329 2.69 -20.03 -10.87
C TYR A 329 1.32 -20.28 -11.50
N GLY A 330 0.21 -19.91 -10.88
CA GLY A 330 -1.12 -20.06 -11.44
C GLY A 330 -1.29 -19.29 -12.75
N VAL A 331 -0.58 -18.16 -12.89
CA VAL A 331 -0.42 -17.44 -14.17
C VAL A 331 0.26 -18.34 -15.23
N PHE A 332 1.01 -19.34 -14.81
CA PHE A 332 1.71 -20.33 -15.64
C PHE A 332 1.10 -21.72 -15.54
N ALA A 333 -0.11 -21.85 -14.96
CA ALA A 333 -0.82 -23.12 -14.97
C ALA A 333 -0.92 -23.64 -16.42
N PRO A 334 -0.77 -24.96 -16.64
CA PRO A 334 -0.81 -25.54 -17.98
C PRO A 334 -2.03 -25.13 -18.79
N GLU A 335 -3.16 -24.89 -18.15
CA GLU A 335 -4.39 -24.37 -18.75
C GLU A 335 -4.24 -22.95 -19.31
N ASN A 336 -3.38 -22.11 -18.74
CA ASN A 336 -3.11 -20.75 -19.19
C ASN A 336 -1.95 -20.66 -20.19
N ALA A 337 -1.17 -21.74 -20.37
CA ALA A 337 -0.06 -21.79 -21.31
C ALA A 337 -0.48 -21.50 -22.77
N ALA A 338 -1.69 -21.90 -23.15
CA ALA A 338 -2.22 -21.65 -24.48
C ALA A 338 -2.55 -20.16 -24.72
N LEU A 339 -3.01 -19.43 -23.71
CA LEU A 339 -3.24 -17.98 -23.74
C LEU A 339 -1.91 -17.23 -23.86
N TYR A 340 -0.91 -17.68 -23.11
CA TYR A 340 0.45 -17.10 -23.12
C TYR A 340 1.15 -17.29 -24.47
N GLU A 341 1.06 -18.47 -25.07
CA GLU A 341 1.63 -18.74 -26.40
C GLU A 341 0.91 -18.00 -27.55
N ALA A 342 -0.37 -17.70 -27.37
CA ALA A 342 -1.15 -16.93 -28.36
C ALA A 342 -0.80 -15.44 -28.39
N HIS A 343 -0.08 -14.92 -27.37
CA HIS A 343 0.27 -13.49 -27.22
C HIS A 343 1.78 -13.23 -27.30
N LYS A 344 2.60 -14.27 -27.59
CA LYS A 344 4.00 -14.13 -28.01
C LYS A 344 4.08 -13.67 -29.48
#